data_34f77f91f9cf4934a2dc25482451f3c2
#
_entry.id   34f77f91f9cf4934a2dc25482451f3c2
#
_cell.length_a   1.000
_cell.length_b   1.000
_cell.length_c   1.000
_cell.angle_alpha   90.00
_cell.angle_beta   90.00
_cell.angle_gamma   90.00
#
_symmetry.space_group_name_H-M   'P 1'
#
loop_
_entity.id
_entity.type
_entity.pdbx_description
1 polymer ?
#
loop_
_entity_poly.entity_id
_entity_poly.type
_entity_poly.pdbx_seq_one_letter_code
_entity_poly.pdbx_strand_id
1 'polypeptide(L)'
;MSEIKFKTFLDALKLVHSDGKKAKKYLSDKRLTITEKKILQCWFDLKNCEHQKILEDLKTAITENDLVKSQKDLILGLTYNNMGNPKVASDYLQAAYSSLEKYPLVEHQFICSYNHFIISFNLNHDQKMKQELRVMERLSQQGINQRQKICHEQCKFNYFTFRGYYEEAAKILTILEKNKPLMSEAVIMAQHISKFIFYLKQGLYSDCDLCLEDMKQFRLFRDTPNFNYMRLMLSHLKNDTPLYFYEKDFKRSEVLFIQLKVIKSLEASRPNEALVHWNQLKEMDPDNYGDNFKYLGQTNLMSLCLEKHKNKIHTIQFKKPLSKNNVEALLELLSNASVPIPKDTLFQSLWGREMLEPSDDEKLKNLIYYVRKNKNLEIIFRNGCYSIAPASKARSVG
;
A
#
# COMPACT_ATOMS: atom_id res chain seq x y z
N MET A 1 -21.31 14.92 33.16
CA MET A 1 -20.52 16.15 32.83
C MET A 1 -21.49 17.32 32.77
N SER A 2 -21.18 18.51 33.35
CA SER A 2 -22.10 19.64 33.20
C SER A 2 -22.13 20.12 31.74
N GLU A 3 -23.29 20.57 31.27
CA GLU A 3 -23.52 21.05 29.91
C GLU A 3 -22.50 22.15 29.52
N ILE A 4 -22.15 23.02 30.45
CA ILE A 4 -21.15 24.09 30.24
C ILE A 4 -19.75 23.51 29.95
N LYS A 5 -19.32 22.47 30.69
CA LYS A 5 -18.01 21.83 30.47
C LYS A 5 -17.95 21.15 29.10
N PHE A 6 -18.99 20.40 28.75
CA PHE A 6 -19.10 19.77 27.44
C PHE A 6 -19.02 20.77 26.30
N LYS A 7 -19.78 21.89 26.39
CA LYS A 7 -19.74 22.96 25.40
C LYS A 7 -18.35 23.58 25.27
N THR A 8 -17.65 23.80 26.38
CA THR A 8 -16.29 24.37 26.39
C THR A 8 -15.30 23.50 25.64
N PHE A 9 -15.32 22.17 25.83
CA PHE A 9 -14.44 21.24 25.13
C PHE A 9 -14.77 21.17 23.64
N LEU A 10 -16.06 21.11 23.31
CA LEU A 10 -16.52 21.11 21.93
C LEU A 10 -16.08 22.38 21.17
N ASP A 11 -16.17 23.55 21.80
CA ASP A 11 -15.74 24.82 21.22
C ASP A 11 -14.21 24.86 21.02
N ALA A 12 -13.45 24.30 21.94
CA ALA A 12 -12.00 24.17 21.80
C ALA A 12 -11.63 23.29 20.61
N LEU A 13 -12.31 22.13 20.43
CA LEU A 13 -12.09 21.23 19.32
C LEU A 13 -12.39 21.86 17.96
N LYS A 14 -13.47 22.63 17.83
CA LYS A 14 -13.78 23.39 16.60
C LYS A 14 -12.67 24.37 16.20
N LEU A 15 -11.93 24.89 17.18
CA LEU A 15 -10.85 25.86 16.95
C LEU A 15 -9.49 25.22 16.63
N VAL A 16 -9.28 23.93 16.95
CA VAL A 16 -7.97 23.27 16.75
C VAL A 16 -7.45 23.40 15.32
N HIS A 17 -8.32 23.32 14.33
CA HIS A 17 -7.94 23.40 12.92
C HIS A 17 -8.10 24.79 12.31
N SER A 18 -9.07 25.58 12.79
CA SER A 18 -9.38 26.90 12.26
C SER A 18 -8.54 28.01 12.90
N ASP A 19 -8.36 27.99 14.23
CA ASP A 19 -7.59 28.98 14.99
C ASP A 19 -6.84 28.34 16.16
N GLY A 20 -5.71 27.70 15.86
CA GLY A 20 -4.90 27.00 16.85
C GLY A 20 -4.38 27.94 17.99
N LYS A 21 -4.21 29.25 17.75
CA LYS A 21 -3.82 30.21 18.83
C LYS A 21 -4.93 30.36 19.84
N LYS A 22 -6.18 30.49 19.37
CA LYS A 22 -7.34 30.53 20.27
C LYS A 22 -7.55 29.18 20.95
N ALA A 23 -7.45 28.08 20.25
CA ALA A 23 -7.56 26.74 20.84
C ALA A 23 -6.56 26.53 21.98
N LYS A 24 -5.30 26.94 21.84
CA LYS A 24 -4.28 26.85 22.91
C LYS A 24 -4.69 27.54 24.23
N LYS A 25 -5.49 28.61 24.20
CA LYS A 25 -5.96 29.26 25.41
C LYS A 25 -6.81 28.36 26.29
N TYR A 26 -7.49 27.36 25.69
CA TYR A 26 -8.28 26.41 26.44
C TYR A 26 -7.45 25.42 27.28
N LEU A 27 -6.14 25.27 27.02
CA LEU A 27 -5.26 24.45 27.86
C LEU A 27 -5.17 24.96 29.30
N SER A 28 -5.34 26.28 29.53
CA SER A 28 -5.40 26.91 30.86
C SER A 28 -6.81 27.00 31.45
N ASP A 29 -7.85 26.63 30.68
CA ASP A 29 -9.24 26.75 31.14
C ASP A 29 -9.51 25.75 32.27
N LYS A 30 -9.98 26.25 33.43
CA LYS A 30 -10.30 25.41 34.60
C LYS A 30 -11.54 24.54 34.41
N ARG A 31 -12.36 24.81 33.41
CA ARG A 31 -13.58 24.01 33.08
C ARG A 31 -13.25 22.70 32.39
N LEU A 32 -12.10 22.58 31.76
CA LEU A 32 -11.66 21.35 31.10
C LEU A 32 -10.99 20.40 32.11
N THR A 33 -11.28 19.12 31.95
CA THR A 33 -10.61 18.03 32.69
C THR A 33 -9.16 17.89 32.26
N ILE A 34 -8.37 17.17 33.05
CA ILE A 34 -6.97 16.86 32.71
C ILE A 34 -6.92 16.08 31.38
N THR A 35 -7.82 15.13 31.18
CA THR A 35 -7.89 14.33 29.96
C THR A 35 -8.23 15.17 28.72
N GLU A 36 -9.23 16.07 28.82
CA GLU A 36 -9.58 16.98 27.73
C GLU A 36 -8.42 17.90 27.34
N LYS A 37 -7.67 18.41 28.32
CA LYS A 37 -6.44 19.19 28.06
C LYS A 37 -5.35 18.35 27.40
N LYS A 38 -5.15 17.10 27.82
CA LYS A 38 -4.22 16.17 27.14
C LYS A 38 -4.61 15.96 25.69
N ILE A 39 -5.88 15.70 25.41
CA ILE A 39 -6.40 15.55 24.04
C ILE A 39 -6.09 16.80 23.20
N LEU A 40 -6.38 17.99 23.72
CA LEU A 40 -6.07 19.24 23.03
C LEU A 40 -4.56 19.41 22.80
N GLN A 41 -3.72 19.06 23.78
CA GLN A 41 -2.28 19.11 23.64
C GLN A 41 -1.79 18.15 22.56
N CYS A 42 -2.31 16.93 22.52
CA CYS A 42 -1.96 15.95 21.49
C CYS A 42 -2.28 16.42 20.05
N TRP A 43 -3.34 17.22 19.85
CA TRP A 43 -3.59 17.85 18.56
C TRP A 43 -2.48 18.82 18.14
N PHE A 44 -1.84 19.52 19.08
CA PHE A 44 -0.69 20.38 18.79
C PHE A 44 0.58 19.56 18.59
N ASP A 45 0.76 18.52 19.38
CA ASP A 45 1.91 17.61 19.28
C ASP A 45 1.91 16.85 17.94
N LEU A 46 0.74 16.49 17.40
CA LEU A 46 0.62 15.95 16.03
C LEU A 46 1.20 16.87 14.97
N LYS A 47 0.97 18.18 15.09
CA LYS A 47 1.53 19.18 14.16
C LYS A 47 3.04 19.29 14.25
N ASN A 48 3.62 18.90 15.39
CA ASN A 48 5.06 18.91 15.66
C ASN A 48 5.70 17.53 15.40
N CYS A 49 4.92 16.53 14.94
CA CYS A 49 5.37 15.14 14.71
C CYS A 49 5.90 14.44 15.99
N GLU A 50 5.39 14.80 17.17
CA GLU A 50 5.79 14.22 18.47
C GLU A 50 5.05 12.89 18.75
N HIS A 51 5.13 11.95 17.81
CA HIS A 51 4.30 10.72 17.80
C HIS A 51 4.49 9.86 19.05
N GLN A 52 5.72 9.66 19.50
CA GLN A 52 6.00 8.82 20.67
C GLN A 52 5.37 9.41 21.95
N LYS A 53 5.51 10.73 22.16
CA LYS A 53 4.90 11.45 23.28
C LYS A 53 3.37 11.32 23.26
N ILE A 54 2.74 11.44 22.07
CA ILE A 54 1.29 11.26 21.92
C ILE A 54 0.86 9.87 22.38
N LEU A 55 1.57 8.81 21.98
CA LEU A 55 1.24 7.44 22.39
C LEU A 55 1.35 7.28 23.92
N GLU A 56 2.37 7.84 24.55
CA GLU A 56 2.56 7.78 26.00
C GLU A 56 1.45 8.53 26.74
N ASP A 57 1.14 9.76 26.31
CA ASP A 57 0.10 10.60 26.91
C ASP A 57 -1.30 9.97 26.78
N LEU A 58 -1.61 9.41 25.61
CA LEU A 58 -2.93 8.81 25.37
C LEU A 58 -3.07 7.42 25.97
N LYS A 59 -1.99 6.67 26.19
CA LYS A 59 -2.03 5.38 26.87
C LYS A 59 -2.65 5.47 28.27
N THR A 60 -2.34 6.57 28.97
CA THR A 60 -2.81 6.82 30.35
C THR A 60 -4.10 7.65 30.42
N ALA A 61 -4.60 8.15 29.27
CA ALA A 61 -5.80 8.98 29.24
C ALA A 61 -7.06 8.14 29.45
N ILE A 62 -7.79 8.47 30.54
CA ILE A 62 -9.07 7.83 30.86
C ILE A 62 -10.17 8.45 30.00
N THR A 63 -10.95 7.62 29.31
CA THR A 63 -12.05 8.07 28.46
C THR A 63 -13.33 8.22 29.30
N GLU A 64 -13.63 9.44 29.71
CA GLU A 64 -14.78 9.76 30.59
C GLU A 64 -16.12 9.80 29.83
N ASN A 65 -16.07 10.01 28.51
CA ASN A 65 -17.25 10.08 27.65
C ASN A 65 -16.90 9.79 26.18
N ASP A 66 -17.94 9.59 25.37
CA ASP A 66 -17.82 9.23 23.95
C ASP A 66 -17.04 10.28 23.13
N LEU A 67 -17.19 11.58 23.44
CA LEU A 67 -16.47 12.63 22.71
C LEU A 67 -14.96 12.58 22.98
N VAL A 68 -14.56 12.42 24.24
CA VAL A 68 -13.14 12.27 24.63
C VAL A 68 -12.57 11.00 24.00
N LYS A 69 -13.34 9.89 24.03
CA LYS A 69 -12.94 8.65 23.38
C LYS A 69 -12.75 8.80 21.88
N SER A 70 -13.71 9.40 21.18
CA SER A 70 -13.62 9.60 19.73
C SER A 70 -12.43 10.47 19.32
N GLN A 71 -12.10 11.49 20.11
CA GLN A 71 -10.92 12.31 19.85
C GLN A 71 -9.62 11.56 20.13
N LYS A 72 -9.58 10.75 21.19
CA LYS A 72 -8.45 9.87 21.47
C LYS A 72 -8.22 8.90 20.31
N ASP A 73 -9.27 8.23 19.86
CA ASP A 73 -9.19 7.27 18.76
C ASP A 73 -8.75 7.95 17.45
N LEU A 74 -9.29 9.14 17.14
CA LEU A 74 -8.87 9.90 15.98
C LEU A 74 -7.37 10.25 16.02
N ILE A 75 -6.88 10.78 17.15
CA ILE A 75 -5.48 11.15 17.29
C ILE A 75 -4.57 9.92 17.21
N LEU A 76 -4.95 8.80 17.82
CA LEU A 76 -4.21 7.54 17.73
C LEU A 76 -4.16 7.04 16.29
N GLY A 77 -5.29 7.06 15.56
CA GLY A 77 -5.35 6.69 14.16
C GLY A 77 -4.41 7.52 13.29
N LEU A 78 -4.41 8.85 13.47
CA LEU A 78 -3.48 9.75 12.77
C LEU A 78 -2.02 9.47 13.12
N THR A 79 -1.74 9.22 14.40
CA THR A 79 -0.39 8.92 14.89
C THR A 79 0.14 7.62 14.29
N TYR A 80 -0.64 6.53 14.31
CA TYR A 80 -0.24 5.26 13.72
C TYR A 80 -0.10 5.34 12.20
N ASN A 81 -0.97 6.10 11.50
CA ASN A 81 -0.82 6.33 10.08
C ASN A 81 0.51 7.03 9.74
N ASN A 82 0.85 8.08 10.49
CA ASN A 82 2.11 8.80 10.32
C ASN A 82 3.35 7.95 10.65
N MET A 83 3.21 6.97 11.54
CA MET A 83 4.27 6.00 11.88
C MET A 83 4.37 4.82 10.91
N GLY A 84 3.55 4.80 9.84
CA GLY A 84 3.58 3.74 8.84
C GLY A 84 2.87 2.45 9.27
N ASN A 85 1.90 2.53 10.19
CA ASN A 85 1.10 1.38 10.62
C ASN A 85 -0.38 1.54 10.20
N PRO A 86 -0.69 1.39 8.90
CA PRO A 86 -2.00 1.71 8.34
C PRO A 86 -3.12 0.79 8.83
N LYS A 87 -2.84 -0.46 9.20
CA LYS A 87 -3.87 -1.37 9.72
C LYS A 87 -4.42 -0.88 11.05
N VAL A 88 -3.52 -0.67 12.02
CA VAL A 88 -3.90 -0.17 13.34
C VAL A 88 -4.55 1.21 13.22
N ALA A 89 -4.03 2.06 12.34
CA ALA A 89 -4.61 3.37 12.07
C ALA A 89 -6.06 3.26 11.57
N SER A 90 -6.35 2.34 10.65
CA SER A 90 -7.69 2.13 10.09
C SER A 90 -8.71 1.80 11.16
N ASP A 91 -8.36 0.90 12.11
CA ASP A 91 -9.27 0.49 13.19
C ASP A 91 -9.63 1.67 14.12
N TYR A 92 -8.62 2.45 14.52
CA TYR A 92 -8.84 3.64 15.33
C TYR A 92 -9.66 4.72 14.60
N LEU A 93 -9.37 4.98 13.32
CA LEU A 93 -10.11 5.96 12.54
C LEU A 93 -11.58 5.55 12.33
N GLN A 94 -11.84 4.25 12.12
CA GLN A 94 -13.20 3.72 12.01
C GLN A 94 -13.99 3.91 13.32
N ALA A 95 -13.37 3.58 14.46
CA ALA A 95 -13.98 3.76 15.79
C ALA A 95 -14.26 5.26 16.05
N ALA A 96 -13.31 6.13 15.73
CA ALA A 96 -13.46 7.57 15.86
C ALA A 96 -14.60 8.11 14.99
N TYR A 97 -14.64 7.74 13.70
CA TYR A 97 -15.68 8.21 12.77
C TYR A 97 -17.09 7.87 13.28
N SER A 98 -17.33 6.60 13.61
CA SER A 98 -18.64 6.12 14.08
C SER A 98 -19.13 6.87 15.34
N SER A 99 -18.21 7.28 16.21
CA SER A 99 -18.55 8.07 17.42
C SER A 99 -18.72 9.56 17.09
N LEU A 100 -17.92 10.12 16.17
CA LEU A 100 -17.97 11.54 15.80
C LEU A 100 -19.23 11.94 15.03
N GLU A 101 -19.91 11.01 14.35
CA GLU A 101 -21.18 11.29 13.66
C GLU A 101 -22.27 11.85 14.59
N LYS A 102 -22.16 11.60 15.90
CA LYS A 102 -23.09 12.12 16.92
C LYS A 102 -22.84 13.60 17.27
N TYR A 103 -21.75 14.18 16.80
CA TYR A 103 -21.30 15.53 17.22
C TYR A 103 -21.17 16.47 16.01
N PRO A 104 -21.39 17.77 16.19
CA PRO A 104 -21.25 18.79 15.15
C PRO A 104 -19.77 19.13 14.91
N LEU A 105 -18.95 18.11 14.65
CA LEU A 105 -17.51 18.19 14.39
C LEU A 105 -17.20 17.74 12.96
N VAL A 106 -17.81 18.40 11.99
CA VAL A 106 -17.72 18.07 10.56
C VAL A 106 -16.26 18.02 10.07
N GLU A 107 -15.40 18.94 10.54
CA GLU A 107 -13.98 18.95 10.19
C GLU A 107 -13.24 17.69 10.69
N HIS A 108 -13.56 17.19 11.88
CA HIS A 108 -12.95 15.99 12.43
C HIS A 108 -13.44 14.71 11.73
N GLN A 109 -14.75 14.67 11.39
CA GLN A 109 -15.30 13.59 10.56
C GLN A 109 -14.61 13.56 9.19
N PHE A 110 -14.38 14.73 8.60
CA PHE A 110 -13.65 14.85 7.33
C PHE A 110 -12.21 14.32 7.47
N ILE A 111 -11.50 14.64 8.53
CA ILE A 111 -10.14 14.16 8.79
C ILE A 111 -10.10 12.63 8.89
N CYS A 112 -11.08 12.01 9.56
CA CYS A 112 -11.20 10.56 9.59
C CYS A 112 -11.34 9.97 8.20
N SER A 113 -12.32 10.45 7.42
CA SER A 113 -12.61 9.95 6.07
C SER A 113 -11.46 10.18 5.10
N TYR A 114 -10.80 11.36 5.18
CA TYR A 114 -9.62 11.66 4.38
C TYR A 114 -8.47 10.68 4.65
N ASN A 115 -8.16 10.39 5.91
CA ASN A 115 -7.09 9.45 6.26
C ASN A 115 -7.46 8.00 5.92
N HIS A 116 -8.72 7.60 6.08
CA HIS A 116 -9.20 6.31 5.58
C HIS A 116 -9.06 6.18 4.06
N PHE A 117 -9.33 7.26 3.31
CA PHE A 117 -9.10 7.27 1.88
C PHE A 117 -7.62 7.06 1.56
N ILE A 118 -6.71 7.79 2.22
CA ILE A 118 -5.26 7.64 2.00
C ILE A 118 -4.78 6.21 2.31
N ILE A 119 -5.22 5.64 3.44
CA ILE A 119 -4.91 4.24 3.79
C ILE A 119 -5.45 3.29 2.71
N SER A 120 -6.69 3.46 2.30
CA SER A 120 -7.34 2.62 1.29
C SER A 120 -6.67 2.75 -0.08
N PHE A 121 -6.19 3.96 -0.42
CA PHE A 121 -5.42 4.22 -1.63
C PHE A 121 -4.07 3.49 -1.60
N ASN A 122 -3.35 3.58 -0.49
CA ASN A 122 -2.07 2.88 -0.31
C ASN A 122 -2.23 1.35 -0.32
N LEU A 123 -3.33 0.85 0.26
CA LEU A 123 -3.67 -0.59 0.30
C LEU A 123 -4.45 -1.06 -0.94
N ASN A 124 -4.72 -0.16 -1.90
CA ASN A 124 -5.44 -0.47 -3.14
C ASN A 124 -6.87 -1.02 -2.94
N HIS A 125 -7.56 -0.51 -1.94
CA HIS A 125 -8.93 -0.92 -1.61
C HIS A 125 -9.97 -0.04 -2.33
N ASP A 126 -10.27 -0.35 -3.61
CA ASP A 126 -11.17 0.44 -4.48
C ASP A 126 -12.53 0.77 -3.84
N GLN A 127 -13.20 -0.21 -3.28
CA GLN A 127 -14.53 -0.02 -2.68
C GLN A 127 -14.51 0.95 -1.50
N LYS A 128 -13.47 0.85 -0.66
CA LYS A 128 -13.29 1.76 0.48
C LYS A 128 -12.98 3.18 0.01
N MET A 129 -12.08 3.34 -0.97
CA MET A 129 -11.80 4.66 -1.56
C MET A 129 -13.08 5.34 -2.05
N LYS A 130 -13.91 4.61 -2.80
CA LYS A 130 -15.18 5.10 -3.32
C LYS A 130 -16.17 5.47 -2.22
N GLN A 131 -16.22 4.68 -1.15
CA GLN A 131 -17.05 4.97 0.01
C GLN A 131 -16.60 6.27 0.70
N GLU A 132 -15.29 6.43 0.95
CA GLU A 132 -14.76 7.63 1.61
C GLU A 132 -14.94 8.90 0.77
N LEU A 133 -14.82 8.82 -0.56
CA LEU A 133 -15.15 9.95 -1.43
C LEU A 133 -16.60 10.40 -1.29
N ARG A 134 -17.55 9.47 -1.18
CA ARG A 134 -18.97 9.81 -0.96
C ARG A 134 -19.20 10.46 0.40
N VAL A 135 -18.50 9.98 1.44
CA VAL A 135 -18.55 10.57 2.78
C VAL A 135 -18.00 11.98 2.75
N MET A 136 -16.83 12.20 2.16
CA MET A 136 -16.22 13.53 2.03
C MET A 136 -17.09 14.49 1.21
N GLU A 137 -17.76 14.02 0.14
CA GLU A 137 -18.72 14.81 -0.64
C GLU A 137 -19.88 15.30 0.24
N ARG A 138 -20.51 14.38 1.01
CA ARG A 138 -21.58 14.73 1.96
C ARG A 138 -21.12 15.76 3.00
N LEU A 139 -19.93 15.57 3.56
CA LEU A 139 -19.36 16.49 4.56
C LEU A 139 -19.03 17.86 3.94
N SER A 140 -18.64 17.90 2.67
CA SER A 140 -18.37 19.14 1.95
C SER A 140 -19.61 20.03 1.84
N GLN A 141 -20.79 19.43 1.71
CA GLN A 141 -22.08 20.14 1.69
C GLN A 141 -22.46 20.69 3.07
N GLN A 142 -21.90 20.14 4.15
CA GLN A 142 -22.16 20.59 5.54
C GLN A 142 -21.26 21.73 5.99
N GLY A 143 -20.39 22.26 5.14
CA GLY A 143 -19.62 23.46 5.42
C GLY A 143 -18.20 23.24 5.95
N ILE A 144 -17.44 22.31 5.36
CA ILE A 144 -15.99 22.18 5.62
C ILE A 144 -15.22 23.42 5.14
N ASN A 145 -14.04 23.62 5.69
CA ASN A 145 -13.19 24.76 5.30
C ASN A 145 -12.55 24.56 3.90
N GLN A 146 -12.02 25.66 3.32
CA GLN A 146 -11.46 25.66 1.98
C GLN A 146 -10.27 24.68 1.82
N ARG A 147 -9.44 24.50 2.84
CA ARG A 147 -8.33 23.53 2.79
C ARG A 147 -8.83 22.10 2.66
N GLN A 148 -9.88 21.75 3.40
CA GLN A 148 -10.49 20.42 3.32
C GLN A 148 -11.17 20.19 1.95
N LYS A 149 -11.78 21.22 1.36
CA LYS A 149 -12.28 21.14 -0.01
C LYS A 149 -11.17 20.81 -1.00
N ILE A 150 -10.02 21.46 -0.88
CA ILE A 150 -8.83 21.17 -1.70
C ILE A 150 -8.35 19.73 -1.49
N CYS A 151 -8.28 19.25 -0.24
CA CYS A 151 -7.92 17.86 0.05
C CYS A 151 -8.92 16.87 -0.56
N HIS A 152 -10.20 17.18 -0.56
CA HIS A 152 -11.23 16.37 -1.21
C HIS A 152 -11.01 16.30 -2.74
N GLU A 153 -10.77 17.44 -3.40
CA GLU A 153 -10.43 17.44 -4.82
C GLU A 153 -9.14 16.65 -5.11
N GLN A 154 -8.14 16.73 -4.23
CA GLN A 154 -6.93 15.92 -4.35
C GLN A 154 -7.24 14.40 -4.27
N CYS A 155 -8.13 13.99 -3.37
CA CYS A 155 -8.58 12.60 -3.28
C CYS A 155 -9.32 12.14 -4.55
N LYS A 156 -10.20 12.98 -5.11
CA LYS A 156 -10.88 12.72 -6.39
C LYS A 156 -9.87 12.56 -7.53
N PHE A 157 -8.89 13.47 -7.61
CA PHE A 157 -7.84 13.40 -8.61
C PHE A 157 -7.06 12.07 -8.52
N ASN A 158 -6.64 11.69 -7.31
CA ASN A 158 -5.93 10.44 -7.07
C ASN A 158 -6.79 9.23 -7.44
N TYR A 159 -8.06 9.24 -7.08
CA TYR A 159 -9.00 8.15 -7.40
C TYR A 159 -9.22 8.00 -8.91
N PHE A 160 -9.49 9.09 -9.62
CA PHE A 160 -9.69 9.04 -11.07
C PHE A 160 -8.41 8.64 -11.81
N THR A 161 -7.25 9.14 -11.36
CA THR A 161 -5.95 8.69 -11.87
C THR A 161 -5.74 7.19 -11.65
N PHE A 162 -6.07 6.70 -10.46
CA PHE A 162 -5.98 5.29 -10.12
C PHE A 162 -6.87 4.43 -11.03
N ARG A 163 -8.08 4.86 -11.30
CA ARG A 163 -9.05 4.16 -12.15
C ARG A 163 -8.78 4.30 -13.65
N GLY A 164 -7.86 5.13 -14.07
CA GLY A 164 -7.58 5.41 -15.48
C GLY A 164 -8.60 6.37 -16.14
N TYR A 165 -9.40 7.08 -15.34
CA TYR A 165 -10.33 8.11 -15.83
C TYR A 165 -9.57 9.42 -15.99
N TYR A 166 -8.69 9.48 -17.01
CA TYR A 166 -7.73 10.57 -17.16
C TYR A 166 -8.36 11.89 -17.54
N GLU A 167 -9.48 11.89 -18.27
CA GLU A 167 -10.22 13.12 -18.61
C GLU A 167 -10.82 13.78 -17.38
N GLU A 168 -11.44 12.99 -16.49
CA GLU A 168 -11.98 13.48 -15.23
C GLU A 168 -10.87 13.96 -14.30
N ALA A 169 -9.77 13.21 -14.23
CA ALA A 169 -8.60 13.62 -13.46
C ALA A 169 -8.03 14.94 -13.97
N ALA A 170 -7.91 15.16 -15.28
CA ALA A 170 -7.44 16.41 -15.87
C ALA A 170 -8.32 17.61 -15.51
N LYS A 171 -9.65 17.44 -15.50
CA LYS A 171 -10.58 18.49 -15.06
C LYS A 171 -10.33 18.88 -13.59
N ILE A 172 -10.16 17.88 -12.72
CA ILE A 172 -9.85 18.13 -11.29
C ILE A 172 -8.49 18.77 -11.14
N LEU A 173 -7.48 18.35 -11.91
CA LEU A 173 -6.16 18.96 -11.88
C LEU A 173 -6.22 20.47 -12.18
N THR A 174 -7.05 20.89 -13.15
CA THR A 174 -7.27 22.31 -13.45
C THR A 174 -7.84 23.07 -12.25
N ILE A 175 -8.75 22.44 -11.48
CA ILE A 175 -9.29 23.04 -10.25
C ILE A 175 -8.20 23.17 -9.17
N LEU A 176 -7.39 22.14 -9.01
CA LEU A 176 -6.28 22.13 -8.03
C LEU A 176 -5.23 23.20 -8.35
N GLU A 177 -4.85 23.36 -9.64
CA GLU A 177 -3.88 24.39 -10.05
C GLU A 177 -4.41 25.83 -9.76
N LYS A 178 -5.69 26.11 -9.98
CA LYS A 178 -6.31 27.39 -9.61
C LYS A 178 -6.29 27.66 -8.11
N ASN A 179 -6.35 26.62 -7.29
CA ASN A 179 -6.34 26.72 -5.83
C ASN A 179 -4.94 26.66 -5.21
N LYS A 180 -3.88 26.49 -6.01
CA LYS A 180 -2.48 26.38 -5.55
C LYS A 180 -2.06 27.48 -4.59
N PRO A 181 -2.44 28.78 -4.77
CA PRO A 181 -2.09 29.85 -3.81
C PRO A 181 -2.68 29.67 -2.41
N LEU A 182 -3.68 28.83 -2.24
CA LEU A 182 -4.34 28.55 -0.95
C LEU A 182 -3.79 27.30 -0.27
N MET A 183 -2.89 26.58 -0.94
CA MET A 183 -2.30 25.34 -0.44
C MET A 183 -1.08 25.61 0.44
N SER A 184 -0.87 24.75 1.43
CA SER A 184 0.42 24.69 2.13
C SER A 184 1.47 24.01 1.26
N GLU A 185 2.74 24.25 1.53
CA GLU A 185 3.87 23.60 0.83
C GLU A 185 3.73 22.08 0.80
N ALA A 186 3.33 21.46 1.90
CA ALA A 186 3.11 20.02 1.96
C ALA A 186 1.99 19.52 1.00
N VAL A 187 0.91 20.29 0.86
CA VAL A 187 -0.19 19.96 -0.08
C VAL A 187 0.27 20.15 -1.52
N ILE A 188 1.00 21.21 -1.82
CA ILE A 188 1.57 21.45 -3.16
C ILE A 188 2.52 20.30 -3.54
N MET A 189 3.36 19.88 -2.62
CA MET A 189 4.27 18.74 -2.85
C MET A 189 3.50 17.44 -3.11
N ALA A 190 2.47 17.14 -2.30
CA ALA A 190 1.60 15.98 -2.52
C ALA A 190 0.92 16.04 -3.90
N GLN A 191 0.49 17.24 -4.33
CA GLN A 191 -0.07 17.47 -5.66
C GLN A 191 0.96 17.17 -6.77
N HIS A 192 2.22 17.60 -6.64
CA HIS A 192 3.25 17.29 -7.62
C HIS A 192 3.52 15.79 -7.73
N ILE A 193 3.55 15.06 -6.61
CA ILE A 193 3.66 13.60 -6.61
C ILE A 193 2.47 12.97 -7.35
N SER A 194 1.27 13.43 -7.09
CA SER A 194 0.06 12.91 -7.76
C SER A 194 0.05 13.23 -9.26
N LYS A 195 0.50 14.43 -9.66
CA LYS A 195 0.69 14.82 -11.07
C LYS A 195 1.73 13.92 -11.75
N PHE A 196 2.84 13.68 -11.09
CA PHE A 196 3.87 12.78 -11.59
C PHE A 196 3.28 11.38 -11.88
N ILE A 197 2.50 10.82 -10.95
CA ILE A 197 1.84 9.53 -11.14
C ILE A 197 0.82 9.59 -12.28
N PHE A 198 0.06 10.67 -12.39
CA PHE A 198 -0.91 10.87 -13.46
C PHE A 198 -0.26 10.87 -14.85
N TYR A 199 0.83 11.59 -15.04
CA TYR A 199 1.57 11.62 -16.30
C TYR A 199 2.29 10.30 -16.57
N LEU A 200 2.86 9.70 -15.53
CA LEU A 200 3.54 8.42 -15.62
C LEU A 200 2.62 7.31 -16.15
N LYS A 201 1.36 7.27 -15.66
CA LYS A 201 0.35 6.30 -16.12
C LYS A 201 -0.02 6.44 -17.59
N GLN A 202 0.12 7.63 -18.13
CA GLN A 202 -0.16 7.92 -19.53
C GLN A 202 1.09 7.79 -20.43
N GLY A 203 2.25 7.44 -19.85
CA GLY A 203 3.53 7.38 -20.58
C GLY A 203 4.07 8.75 -20.96
N LEU A 204 3.57 9.82 -20.36
CA LEU A 204 4.00 11.21 -20.61
C LEU A 204 5.25 11.53 -19.80
N TYR A 205 6.35 10.91 -20.15
CA TYR A 205 7.61 10.98 -19.38
C TYR A 205 8.23 12.38 -19.35
N SER A 206 8.03 13.21 -20.37
CA SER A 206 8.49 14.60 -20.37
C SER A 206 7.78 15.44 -19.32
N ASP A 207 6.47 15.22 -19.12
CA ASP A 207 5.70 15.89 -18.08
C ASP A 207 6.08 15.39 -16.67
N CYS A 208 6.49 14.11 -16.56
CA CYS A 208 7.08 13.58 -15.33
C CYS A 208 8.40 14.30 -14.98
N ASP A 209 9.28 14.56 -15.96
CA ASP A 209 10.52 15.32 -15.75
C ASP A 209 10.21 16.74 -15.24
N LEU A 210 9.22 17.43 -15.84
CA LEU A 210 8.79 18.76 -15.36
C LEU A 210 8.28 18.71 -13.90
N CYS A 211 7.51 17.68 -13.54
CA CYS A 211 7.09 17.51 -12.14
C CYS A 211 8.29 17.30 -11.21
N LEU A 212 9.32 16.57 -11.61
CA LEU A 212 10.53 16.39 -10.80
C LEU A 212 11.32 17.69 -10.67
N GLU A 213 11.43 18.49 -11.74
CA GLU A 213 12.07 19.81 -11.67
C GLU A 213 11.31 20.76 -10.71
N ASP A 214 9.98 20.79 -10.77
CA ASP A 214 9.15 21.55 -9.83
C ASP A 214 9.39 21.09 -8.39
N MET A 215 9.47 19.78 -8.15
CA MET A 215 9.71 19.21 -6.83
C MET A 215 11.11 19.55 -6.26
N LYS A 216 12.12 19.79 -7.08
CA LYS A 216 13.45 20.22 -6.63
C LYS A 216 13.44 21.54 -5.88
N GLN A 217 12.45 22.39 -6.12
CA GLN A 217 12.31 23.68 -5.43
C GLN A 217 12.02 23.50 -3.92
N PHE A 218 11.46 22.37 -3.53
CA PHE A 218 11.12 22.06 -2.15
C PHE A 218 12.32 21.42 -1.45
N ARG A 219 13.04 22.22 -0.64
CA ARG A 219 14.25 21.79 0.08
C ARG A 219 14.03 20.52 0.89
N LEU A 220 12.86 20.40 1.54
CA LEU A 220 12.52 19.26 2.38
C LEU A 220 12.29 17.97 1.58
N PHE A 221 12.13 18.04 0.28
CA PHE A 221 11.84 16.89 -0.58
C PHE A 221 12.99 16.49 -1.50
N ARG A 222 13.71 17.44 -2.11
CA ARG A 222 14.74 17.17 -3.11
C ARG A 222 15.87 16.25 -2.65
N ASP A 223 16.13 16.23 -1.32
CA ASP A 223 17.21 15.44 -0.72
C ASP A 223 16.65 14.16 -0.04
N THR A 224 15.37 13.82 -0.31
CA THR A 224 14.74 12.64 0.27
C THR A 224 15.00 11.37 -0.57
N PRO A 225 14.99 10.19 0.08
CA PRO A 225 15.01 8.92 -0.61
C PRO A 225 13.90 8.77 -1.66
N ASN A 226 12.70 9.29 -1.40
CA ASN A 226 11.58 9.25 -2.32
C ASN A 226 11.88 9.99 -3.64
N PHE A 227 12.45 11.19 -3.57
CA PHE A 227 12.82 11.95 -4.76
C PHE A 227 13.87 11.23 -5.58
N ASN A 228 14.93 10.73 -4.92
CA ASN A 228 15.98 9.96 -5.58
C ASN A 228 15.43 8.69 -6.24
N TYR A 229 14.52 8.00 -5.57
CA TYR A 229 13.83 6.82 -6.10
C TYR A 229 13.03 7.16 -7.36
N MET A 230 12.19 8.20 -7.33
CA MET A 230 11.37 8.61 -8.47
C MET A 230 12.25 8.97 -9.68
N ARG A 231 13.32 9.71 -9.47
CA ARG A 231 14.27 10.12 -10.52
C ARG A 231 14.97 8.90 -11.15
N LEU A 232 15.47 7.98 -10.35
CA LEU A 232 16.16 6.79 -10.82
C LEU A 232 15.24 5.89 -11.63
N MET A 233 14.06 5.62 -11.10
CA MET A 233 13.09 4.74 -11.74
C MET A 233 12.53 5.34 -13.03
N LEU A 234 12.28 6.65 -13.07
CA LEU A 234 11.87 7.33 -14.30
C LEU A 234 12.96 7.26 -15.36
N SER A 235 14.21 7.51 -15.00
CA SER A 235 15.35 7.42 -15.92
C SER A 235 15.50 6.01 -16.50
N HIS A 236 15.32 4.99 -15.66
CA HIS A 236 15.33 3.60 -16.08
C HIS A 236 14.17 3.26 -17.04
N LEU A 237 12.96 3.74 -16.74
CA LEU A 237 11.79 3.53 -17.60
C LEU A 237 11.94 4.19 -18.97
N LYS A 238 12.42 5.43 -18.98
CA LYS A 238 12.52 6.29 -20.17
C LYS A 238 13.64 5.88 -21.12
N ASN A 239 14.81 5.63 -20.59
CA ASN A 239 16.06 5.59 -21.36
C ASN A 239 16.81 4.26 -21.24
N ASP A 240 16.23 3.23 -20.63
CA ASP A 240 16.93 1.97 -20.29
C ASP A 240 18.22 2.20 -19.48
N THR A 241 18.28 3.32 -18.75
CA THR A 241 19.47 3.69 -17.99
C THR A 241 19.71 2.69 -16.87
N PRO A 242 20.91 2.09 -16.77
CA PRO A 242 21.23 1.18 -15.67
C PRO A 242 21.05 1.84 -14.30
N LEU A 243 20.49 1.09 -13.35
CA LEU A 243 20.24 1.60 -12.00
C LEU A 243 21.54 1.65 -11.20
N TYR A 244 22.06 2.85 -10.96
CA TYR A 244 23.18 3.11 -10.06
C TYR A 244 22.70 3.84 -8.82
N PHE A 245 22.82 3.23 -7.65
CA PHE A 245 22.42 3.79 -6.38
C PHE A 245 23.29 3.26 -5.23
N TYR A 246 23.34 4.04 -4.15
CA TYR A 246 24.09 3.69 -2.95
C TYR A 246 23.13 3.59 -1.76
N GLU A 247 23.37 2.65 -0.86
CA GLU A 247 22.56 2.44 0.34
C GLU A 247 22.43 3.70 1.20
N LYS A 248 23.52 4.49 1.31
CA LYS A 248 23.53 5.76 2.04
C LYS A 248 22.46 6.76 1.58
N ASP A 249 22.07 6.71 0.30
CA ASP A 249 21.08 7.62 -0.28
C ASP A 249 19.64 7.22 0.08
N PHE A 250 19.48 6.02 0.64
CA PHE A 250 18.20 5.44 1.05
C PHE A 250 18.12 5.14 2.55
N LYS A 251 18.99 5.74 3.37
CA LYS A 251 18.88 5.68 4.82
C LYS A 251 17.47 6.09 5.25
N ARG A 252 16.82 5.30 6.10
CA ARG A 252 15.42 5.46 6.56
C ARG A 252 14.33 5.10 5.52
N SER A 253 14.71 4.47 4.42
CA SER A 253 13.76 4.03 3.38
C SER A 253 14.20 2.68 2.80
N GLU A 254 14.36 1.71 3.69
CA GLU A 254 14.83 0.36 3.34
C GLU A 254 13.95 -0.30 2.27
N VAL A 255 12.63 -0.10 2.33
CA VAL A 255 11.69 -0.60 1.32
C VAL A 255 12.05 -0.10 -0.08
N LEU A 256 12.30 1.20 -0.25
CA LEU A 256 12.67 1.76 -1.55
C LEU A 256 14.02 1.22 -2.05
N PHE A 257 14.96 1.03 -1.14
CA PHE A 257 16.27 0.47 -1.45
C PHE A 257 16.15 -0.98 -1.95
N ILE A 258 15.33 -1.80 -1.29
CA ILE A 258 15.11 -3.19 -1.69
C ILE A 258 14.35 -3.25 -3.02
N GLN A 259 13.37 -2.37 -3.26
CA GLN A 259 12.69 -2.26 -4.56
C GLN A 259 13.68 -2.00 -5.70
N LEU A 260 14.62 -1.08 -5.51
CA LEU A 260 15.68 -0.82 -6.50
C LEU A 260 16.58 -2.04 -6.71
N LYS A 261 16.91 -2.80 -5.67
CA LYS A 261 17.64 -4.07 -5.78
C LYS A 261 16.90 -5.11 -6.60
N VAL A 262 15.58 -5.26 -6.42
CA VAL A 262 14.78 -6.16 -7.25
C VAL A 262 14.89 -5.80 -8.73
N ILE A 263 14.66 -4.54 -9.08
CA ILE A 263 14.72 -4.09 -10.48
C ILE A 263 16.14 -4.25 -11.06
N LYS A 264 17.17 -3.86 -10.32
CA LYS A 264 18.56 -4.03 -10.73
C LYS A 264 18.94 -5.48 -10.98
N SER A 265 18.47 -6.40 -10.14
CA SER A 265 18.72 -7.83 -10.32
C SER A 265 17.99 -8.39 -11.55
N LEU A 266 16.77 -7.90 -11.84
CA LEU A 266 16.03 -8.25 -13.06
C LEU A 266 16.72 -7.68 -14.31
N GLU A 267 17.20 -6.44 -14.27
CA GLU A 267 17.98 -5.82 -15.33
C GLU A 267 19.23 -6.67 -15.65
N ALA A 268 19.99 -7.04 -14.63
CA ALA A 268 21.19 -7.87 -14.75
C ALA A 268 20.89 -9.35 -15.09
N SER A 269 19.63 -9.71 -15.35
CA SER A 269 19.20 -11.09 -15.61
C SER A 269 19.56 -12.08 -14.50
N ARG A 270 19.47 -11.64 -13.23
CA ARG A 270 19.73 -12.43 -12.02
C ARG A 270 18.42 -12.73 -11.26
N PRO A 271 17.56 -13.62 -11.78
CA PRO A 271 16.23 -13.82 -11.23
C PRO A 271 16.22 -14.36 -9.79
N ASN A 272 17.20 -15.18 -9.42
CA ASN A 272 17.30 -15.70 -8.06
C ASN A 272 17.60 -14.60 -7.03
N GLU A 273 18.46 -13.65 -7.37
CA GLU A 273 18.78 -12.50 -6.54
C GLU A 273 17.56 -11.57 -6.42
N ALA A 274 16.83 -11.32 -7.51
CA ALA A 274 15.58 -10.59 -7.50
C ALA A 274 14.54 -11.24 -6.57
N LEU A 275 14.45 -12.58 -6.58
CA LEU A 275 13.53 -13.33 -5.71
C LEU A 275 13.91 -13.18 -4.22
N VAL A 276 15.19 -13.19 -3.87
CA VAL A 276 15.66 -12.95 -2.50
C VAL A 276 15.19 -11.57 -2.02
N HIS A 277 15.44 -10.53 -2.81
CA HIS A 277 15.01 -9.17 -2.47
C HIS A 277 13.49 -9.02 -2.45
N TRP A 278 12.77 -9.71 -3.33
CA TRP A 278 11.32 -9.74 -3.29
C TRP A 278 10.78 -10.37 -2.00
N ASN A 279 11.36 -11.46 -1.55
CA ASN A 279 10.97 -12.09 -0.29
C ASN A 279 11.24 -11.19 0.92
N GLN A 280 12.33 -10.41 0.91
CA GLN A 280 12.56 -9.38 1.92
C GLN A 280 11.43 -8.33 1.94
N LEU A 281 10.98 -7.85 0.77
CA LEU A 281 9.83 -6.93 0.69
C LEU A 281 8.56 -7.56 1.27
N LYS A 282 8.32 -8.85 1.01
CA LYS A 282 7.15 -9.57 1.56
C LYS A 282 7.18 -9.68 3.07
N GLU A 283 8.34 -9.91 3.65
CA GLU A 283 8.51 -9.97 5.11
C GLU A 283 8.29 -8.60 5.75
N MET A 284 8.74 -7.53 5.10
CA MET A 284 8.60 -6.16 5.60
C MET A 284 7.18 -5.61 5.46
N ASP A 285 6.50 -5.95 4.37
CA ASP A 285 5.16 -5.46 4.05
C ASP A 285 4.34 -6.53 3.29
N PRO A 286 3.82 -7.53 4.02
CA PRO A 286 3.08 -8.65 3.41
C PRO A 286 1.81 -8.22 2.67
N ASP A 287 1.20 -7.11 3.08
CA ASP A 287 -0.03 -6.61 2.48
C ASP A 287 0.21 -6.03 1.10
N ASN A 288 1.36 -5.39 0.91
CA ASN A 288 1.73 -4.79 -0.35
C ASN A 288 2.52 -5.72 -1.28
N TYR A 289 3.27 -6.69 -0.76
CA TYR A 289 4.14 -7.57 -1.54
C TYR A 289 3.79 -9.06 -1.39
N GLY A 290 2.49 -9.40 -1.34
CA GLY A 290 2.02 -10.79 -1.20
C GLY A 290 2.46 -11.75 -2.31
N ASP A 291 1.98 -13.01 -2.28
CA ASP A 291 2.50 -14.13 -3.04
C ASP A 291 2.46 -14.04 -4.57
N ASN A 292 1.72 -13.11 -5.17
CA ASN A 292 1.35 -13.20 -6.58
C ASN A 292 1.93 -12.14 -7.50
N PHE A 293 2.93 -11.35 -7.14
CA PHE A 293 3.33 -10.21 -7.99
C PHE A 293 2.10 -9.42 -8.53
N LYS A 294 1.01 -9.38 -7.74
CA LYS A 294 -0.27 -8.77 -8.14
C LYS A 294 -0.15 -7.29 -8.49
N TYR A 295 0.98 -6.70 -8.15
CA TYR A 295 1.32 -5.33 -8.46
C TYR A 295 1.58 -5.03 -9.92
N LEU A 296 1.68 -6.04 -10.79
CA LEU A 296 1.88 -5.85 -12.23
C LEU A 296 0.76 -5.06 -12.93
N GLY A 297 -0.34 -4.77 -12.26
CA GLY A 297 -1.41 -3.91 -12.78
C GLY A 297 -1.57 -2.59 -12.04
N GLN A 298 -0.76 -2.33 -11.03
CA GLN A 298 -0.87 -1.15 -10.18
C GLN A 298 0.24 -0.15 -10.47
N THR A 299 -0.09 1.04 -10.38
CA THR A 299 0.50 2.24 -10.92
C THR A 299 1.44 2.93 -9.98
N ASN A 300 2.41 2.23 -9.51
CA ASN A 300 3.59 2.86 -8.98
C ASN A 300 4.79 2.60 -9.92
N LEU A 301 5.85 3.33 -9.75
CA LEU A 301 7.07 3.18 -10.53
C LEU A 301 7.62 1.76 -10.51
N MET A 302 7.53 1.08 -9.36
CA MET A 302 7.95 -0.31 -9.22
C MET A 302 7.18 -1.24 -10.17
N SER A 303 5.85 -1.11 -10.23
CA SER A 303 4.99 -1.93 -11.10
C SER A 303 5.33 -1.76 -12.57
N LEU A 304 5.55 -0.52 -13.02
CA LEU A 304 5.92 -0.25 -14.40
C LEU A 304 7.31 -0.82 -14.75
N CYS A 305 8.26 -0.71 -13.84
CA CYS A 305 9.57 -1.34 -14.04
C CYS A 305 9.48 -2.88 -14.03
N LEU A 306 8.64 -3.47 -13.20
CA LEU A 306 8.36 -4.91 -13.21
C LEU A 306 7.70 -5.34 -14.53
N GLU A 307 6.74 -4.58 -15.05
CA GLU A 307 6.11 -4.85 -16.35
C GLU A 307 7.15 -4.83 -17.48
N LYS A 308 8.06 -3.87 -17.48
CA LYS A 308 9.21 -3.83 -18.43
C LYS A 308 10.05 -5.11 -18.39
N HIS A 309 10.17 -5.75 -17.24
CA HIS A 309 10.91 -7.00 -17.05
C HIS A 309 10.02 -8.24 -16.97
N LYS A 310 8.77 -8.17 -17.43
CA LYS A 310 7.75 -9.23 -17.32
C LYS A 310 8.25 -10.62 -17.74
N ASN A 311 8.92 -10.72 -18.87
CA ASN A 311 9.45 -11.99 -19.35
C ASN A 311 10.49 -12.62 -18.42
N LYS A 312 11.28 -11.78 -17.72
CA LYS A 312 12.26 -12.24 -16.71
C LYS A 312 11.58 -12.66 -15.41
N ILE A 313 10.48 -12.00 -15.06
CA ILE A 313 9.68 -12.31 -13.86
C ILE A 313 8.96 -13.65 -14.01
N HIS A 314 8.41 -13.96 -15.18
CA HIS A 314 7.83 -15.28 -15.44
C HIS A 314 8.83 -16.42 -15.18
N THR A 315 10.10 -16.19 -15.50
CA THR A 315 11.18 -17.17 -15.18
C THR A 315 11.36 -17.34 -13.66
N ILE A 316 11.13 -16.30 -12.86
CA ILE A 316 11.20 -16.38 -11.39
C ILE A 316 10.00 -17.13 -10.81
N GLN A 317 8.80 -16.87 -11.32
CA GLN A 317 7.57 -17.51 -10.82
C GLN A 317 7.60 -19.01 -11.03
N PHE A 318 8.15 -19.48 -12.18
CA PHE A 318 8.30 -20.90 -12.46
C PHE A 318 9.41 -21.59 -11.65
N LYS A 319 10.30 -20.83 -11.03
CA LYS A 319 11.33 -21.34 -10.13
C LYS A 319 10.96 -21.25 -8.64
N LYS A 320 9.69 -20.99 -8.28
CA LYS A 320 9.26 -21.22 -6.89
C LYS A 320 9.75 -22.64 -6.51
N PRO A 321 10.48 -22.81 -5.41
CA PRO A 321 10.73 -24.14 -4.91
C PRO A 321 9.36 -24.79 -4.74
N LEU A 322 9.12 -25.84 -5.52
CA LEU A 322 7.92 -26.63 -5.39
C LEU A 322 7.81 -26.99 -3.93
N SER A 323 6.68 -26.74 -3.31
CA SER A 323 6.55 -27.00 -1.88
C SER A 323 7.01 -28.45 -1.67
N LYS A 324 7.88 -28.67 -0.69
CA LYS A 324 8.37 -30.02 -0.36
C LYS A 324 7.19 -30.99 -0.22
N ASN A 325 6.08 -30.50 0.29
CA ASN A 325 4.80 -31.20 0.40
C ASN A 325 4.21 -31.64 -0.95
N ASN A 326 4.25 -30.80 -2.00
CA ASN A 326 3.68 -31.18 -3.31
C ASN A 326 4.56 -32.21 -4.03
N VAL A 327 5.88 -32.19 -3.83
CA VAL A 327 6.78 -33.21 -4.36
C VAL A 327 6.54 -34.55 -3.67
N GLU A 328 6.46 -34.55 -2.33
CA GLU A 328 6.16 -35.74 -1.55
C GLU A 328 4.77 -36.30 -1.83
N ALA A 329 3.75 -35.43 -1.90
CA ALA A 329 2.38 -35.82 -2.26
C ALA A 329 2.28 -36.41 -3.66
N LEU A 330 2.98 -35.82 -4.65
CA LEU A 330 3.01 -36.38 -6.01
C LEU A 330 3.64 -37.80 -6.03
N LEU A 331 4.75 -37.96 -5.32
CA LEU A 331 5.43 -39.26 -5.21
C LEU A 331 4.52 -40.30 -4.54
N GLU A 332 3.88 -39.94 -3.45
CA GLU A 332 2.97 -40.80 -2.70
C GLU A 332 1.77 -41.20 -3.55
N LEU A 333 1.09 -40.25 -4.23
CA LEU A 333 -0.04 -40.47 -5.10
C LEU A 333 0.33 -41.44 -6.25
N LEU A 334 1.43 -41.19 -6.94
CA LEU A 334 1.83 -41.99 -8.08
C LEU A 334 2.39 -43.38 -7.67
N SER A 335 3.04 -43.48 -6.49
CA SER A 335 3.58 -44.77 -5.99
C SER A 335 2.51 -45.70 -5.46
N ASN A 336 1.43 -45.14 -4.89
CA ASN A 336 0.32 -45.94 -4.33
C ASN A 336 -0.77 -46.24 -5.37
N ALA A 337 -0.69 -45.65 -6.56
CA ALA A 337 -1.70 -45.83 -7.59
C ALA A 337 -1.55 -47.20 -8.29
N SER A 338 -2.56 -48.01 -8.17
CA SER A 338 -2.66 -49.28 -8.90
C SER A 338 -3.00 -49.13 -10.39
N VAL A 339 -3.50 -47.95 -10.76
CA VAL A 339 -3.88 -47.57 -12.14
C VAL A 339 -3.36 -46.16 -12.45
N PRO A 340 -3.12 -45.83 -13.75
CA PRO A 340 -2.73 -44.48 -14.13
C PRO A 340 -3.74 -43.41 -13.65
N ILE A 341 -3.27 -42.33 -13.06
CA ILE A 341 -4.11 -41.27 -12.50
C ILE A 341 -4.42 -40.22 -13.60
N PRO A 342 -5.69 -39.86 -13.85
CA PRO A 342 -6.06 -38.80 -14.76
C PRO A 342 -5.42 -37.47 -14.35
N LYS A 343 -5.01 -36.69 -15.33
CA LYS A 343 -4.32 -35.39 -15.12
C LYS A 343 -5.08 -34.45 -14.19
N ASP A 344 -6.40 -34.32 -14.40
CA ASP A 344 -7.25 -33.43 -13.60
C ASP A 344 -7.39 -33.91 -12.16
N THR A 345 -7.57 -35.25 -12.00
CA THR A 345 -7.61 -35.89 -10.67
C THR A 345 -6.29 -35.68 -9.91
N LEU A 346 -5.16 -35.85 -10.59
CA LEU A 346 -3.85 -35.65 -10.01
C LEU A 346 -3.66 -34.18 -9.58
N PHE A 347 -4.07 -33.22 -10.41
CA PHE A 347 -4.02 -31.81 -10.09
C PHE A 347 -4.90 -31.48 -8.88
N GLN A 348 -6.15 -31.96 -8.88
CA GLN A 348 -7.10 -31.74 -7.78
C GLN A 348 -6.57 -32.31 -6.45
N SER A 349 -5.96 -33.49 -6.48
CA SER A 349 -5.37 -34.12 -5.29
C SER A 349 -4.19 -33.32 -4.72
N LEU A 350 -3.40 -32.67 -5.58
CA LEU A 350 -2.22 -31.90 -5.19
C LEU A 350 -2.54 -30.47 -4.72
N TRP A 351 -3.59 -29.83 -5.27
CA TRP A 351 -3.90 -28.42 -5.00
C TRP A 351 -5.28 -28.19 -4.39
N GLY A 352 -6.08 -29.24 -4.17
CA GLY A 352 -7.39 -29.16 -3.50
C GLY A 352 -8.48 -28.44 -4.30
N ARG A 353 -8.29 -28.22 -5.62
CA ARG A 353 -9.22 -27.54 -6.52
C ARG A 353 -9.16 -28.10 -7.95
N GLU A 354 -10.20 -27.86 -8.71
CA GLU A 354 -10.22 -28.23 -10.13
C GLU A 354 -9.19 -27.47 -10.97
N MET A 355 -8.74 -28.07 -12.04
CA MET A 355 -7.84 -27.49 -13.02
C MET A 355 -8.67 -26.66 -14.01
N LEU A 356 -8.62 -25.35 -13.93
CA LEU A 356 -9.50 -24.46 -14.70
C LEU A 356 -8.75 -23.58 -15.73
N GLU A 357 -7.43 -23.43 -15.60
CA GLU A 357 -6.63 -22.51 -16.41
C GLU A 357 -5.48 -23.22 -17.12
N PRO A 358 -5.05 -22.73 -18.30
CA PRO A 358 -3.84 -23.25 -18.99
C PRO A 358 -2.59 -23.22 -18.08
N SER A 359 -2.50 -22.23 -17.19
CA SER A 359 -1.41 -22.09 -16.21
C SER A 359 -1.36 -23.24 -15.20
N ASP A 360 -2.48 -23.93 -14.95
CA ASP A 360 -2.56 -25.07 -14.04
C ASP A 360 -1.93 -26.31 -14.66
N ASP A 361 -2.09 -26.49 -15.96
CA ASP A 361 -1.41 -27.53 -16.73
C ASP A 361 0.12 -27.34 -16.68
N GLU A 362 0.59 -26.14 -16.81
CA GLU A 362 2.02 -25.82 -16.69
C GLU A 362 2.56 -26.09 -15.30
N LYS A 363 1.80 -25.76 -14.24
CA LYS A 363 2.19 -26.08 -12.84
C LYS A 363 2.41 -27.58 -12.65
N LEU A 364 1.48 -28.39 -13.13
CA LEU A 364 1.59 -29.84 -13.01
C LEU A 364 2.78 -30.36 -13.82
N LYS A 365 2.95 -29.93 -15.07
CA LYS A 365 4.09 -30.33 -15.93
C LYS A 365 5.43 -29.94 -15.27
N ASN A 366 5.53 -28.77 -14.68
CA ASN A 366 6.75 -28.31 -14.00
C ASN A 366 7.06 -29.17 -12.77
N LEU A 367 6.05 -29.51 -11.97
CA LEU A 367 6.21 -30.42 -10.82
C LEU A 367 6.73 -31.78 -11.28
N ILE A 368 6.13 -32.35 -12.31
CA ILE A 368 6.52 -33.66 -12.89
C ILE A 368 7.93 -33.60 -13.47
N TYR A 369 8.27 -32.53 -14.21
CA TYR A 369 9.62 -32.33 -14.72
C TYR A 369 10.66 -32.28 -13.60
N TYR A 370 10.36 -31.53 -12.52
CA TYR A 370 11.24 -31.43 -11.35
C TYR A 370 11.46 -32.80 -10.71
N VAL A 371 10.39 -33.61 -10.51
CA VAL A 371 10.49 -34.90 -9.88
C VAL A 371 11.28 -35.89 -10.78
N ARG A 372 11.03 -35.91 -12.08
CA ARG A 372 11.83 -36.70 -13.03
C ARG A 372 13.32 -36.40 -12.92
N LYS A 373 13.67 -35.08 -12.91
CA LYS A 373 15.08 -34.63 -12.91
C LYS A 373 15.79 -34.90 -11.59
N ASN A 374 15.12 -34.66 -10.46
CA ASN A 374 15.78 -34.68 -9.15
C ASN A 374 15.61 -35.99 -8.36
N LYS A 375 14.64 -36.82 -8.72
CA LYS A 375 14.36 -38.10 -8.06
C LYS A 375 14.68 -39.29 -8.93
N ASN A 376 15.15 -39.05 -10.14
CA ASN A 376 15.50 -40.11 -11.12
C ASN A 376 14.36 -41.09 -11.35
N LEU A 377 13.11 -40.60 -11.39
CA LEU A 377 11.92 -41.39 -11.56
C LEU A 377 11.34 -41.16 -12.99
N GLU A 378 11.04 -42.24 -13.68
CA GLU A 378 10.38 -42.19 -14.98
C GLU A 378 8.86 -42.11 -14.78
N ILE A 379 8.30 -40.88 -14.86
CA ILE A 379 6.85 -40.64 -14.84
C ILE A 379 6.37 -40.60 -16.28
N ILE A 380 5.45 -41.51 -16.66
CA ILE A 380 4.90 -41.62 -18.01
C ILE A 380 3.56 -40.87 -18.08
N PHE A 381 3.34 -40.16 -19.19
CA PHE A 381 2.04 -39.57 -19.53
C PHE A 381 1.49 -40.27 -20.79
N ARG A 382 0.38 -40.96 -20.66
CA ARG A 382 -0.33 -41.62 -21.78
C ARG A 382 -1.83 -41.51 -21.59
N ASN A 383 -2.56 -41.26 -22.68
CA ASN A 383 -4.03 -41.18 -22.69
C ASN A 383 -4.61 -40.24 -21.63
N GLY A 384 -3.96 -39.08 -21.37
CA GLY A 384 -4.43 -38.11 -20.37
C GLY A 384 -4.13 -38.48 -18.92
N CYS A 385 -3.38 -39.54 -18.65
CA CYS A 385 -3.08 -40.04 -17.30
C CYS A 385 -1.57 -40.15 -17.06
N TYR A 386 -1.19 -39.96 -15.77
CA TYR A 386 0.17 -40.11 -15.28
C TYR A 386 0.36 -41.43 -14.50
N SER A 387 1.52 -42.05 -14.66
CA SER A 387 1.94 -43.22 -13.90
C SER A 387 3.47 -43.28 -13.74
N ILE A 388 3.98 -44.00 -12.77
CA ILE A 388 5.41 -44.30 -12.67
C ILE A 388 5.69 -45.51 -13.57
N ALA A 389 6.76 -45.42 -14.36
CA ALA A 389 7.22 -46.60 -15.11
C ALA A 389 7.62 -47.71 -14.12
N PRO A 390 7.24 -48.98 -14.40
CA PRO A 390 7.74 -50.10 -13.62
C PRO A 390 9.27 -50.07 -13.67
N ALA A 391 9.93 -50.20 -12.52
CA ALA A 391 11.39 -50.23 -12.44
C ALA A 391 11.88 -51.26 -13.46
N SER A 392 12.50 -50.79 -14.53
CA SER A 392 13.11 -51.69 -15.50
C SER A 392 14.14 -52.51 -14.74
N LYS A 393 13.97 -53.85 -14.71
CA LYS A 393 14.99 -54.76 -14.21
C LYS A 393 16.33 -54.32 -14.80
N ALA A 394 17.26 -53.93 -13.92
CA ALA A 394 18.60 -53.57 -14.31
C ALA A 394 19.07 -54.64 -15.31
N ARG A 395 19.32 -54.22 -16.56
CA ARG A 395 20.02 -55.06 -17.52
C ARG A 395 21.37 -55.33 -16.88
N SER A 396 21.50 -56.54 -16.34
CA SER A 396 22.79 -57.13 -16.08
C SER A 396 23.52 -57.18 -17.40
N VAL A 397 24.42 -56.26 -17.63
CA VAL A 397 25.44 -56.39 -18.66
C VAL A 397 26.42 -57.40 -18.09
N GLY A 398 26.39 -58.62 -18.62
CA GLY A 398 27.46 -59.57 -18.48
C GLY A 398 28.65 -59.21 -19.34
#